data_0071a4155569d3253aec5c534f324da6
#
_entry.id   0071a4155569d3253aec5c534f324da6
#
_cell.length_a   1.000
_cell.length_b   1.000
_cell.length_c   1.000
_cell.angle_alpha   90.00
_cell.angle_beta   90.00
_cell.angle_gamma   90.00
#
_symmetry.space_group_name_H-M   'P 1'
#
loop_
_entity.id
_entity.type
_entity.pdbx_description
1 polymer ?
#
loop_
_entity_poly.entity_id
_entity_poly.type
_entity_poly.pdbx_seq_one_letter_code
_entity_poly.pdbx_strand_id
1 'polypeptide(L)'
;MKKNLRVPFSPIRFANDTLYLLDQRKLPVHEIWVPCRSSRAVWKAIRTMVVRGAPAIGIAAGYGLYLGIRSFRGTPKAFQAKLFKEARYLDSSRPTARNLAYALERILCKVALHRAKHVEHLKKMILEEAQQIHEDDILICRSIGQYGSKLFKAGSRILTHCNAGGLATSGYGTALAVFYAMKEKRIPFFVYADETRPLLQGARLTAWELHKSKIPSTLICDNMAASLMRAGKIDGVVVGADRIAMNGDTANKIGTYGVAVLAHVHKIPFYIAAPSTTFDLKAKTGKDIPIEERPHHEVSHMHGKRLAPKGMKIFNPSFDVTPHQYISGIITEAGVLKAPFDRSIKKIRVLLRK
;
A
#
# COMPACT_ATOMS: atom_id res chain seq x y z
N MET A 1 -20.58 3.12 19.48
CA MET A 1 -20.31 4.48 18.96
C MET A 1 -19.28 4.36 17.83
N LYS A 2 -19.67 4.51 16.57
CA LYS A 2 -18.73 4.59 15.44
C LYS A 2 -17.92 5.89 15.63
N LYS A 3 -16.65 5.78 16.05
CA LYS A 3 -15.73 6.92 16.04
C LYS A 3 -15.64 7.41 14.60
N ASN A 4 -16.02 8.66 14.34
CA ASN A 4 -15.78 9.32 13.04
C ASN A 4 -14.28 9.37 12.81
N LEU A 5 -13.74 8.32 12.16
CA LEU A 5 -12.33 8.22 11.81
C LEU A 5 -12.08 9.17 10.63
N ARG A 6 -11.74 10.42 10.97
CA ARG A 6 -11.40 11.42 9.94
C ARG A 6 -10.13 10.98 9.23
N VAL A 7 -10.22 10.78 7.92
CA VAL A 7 -9.06 10.59 7.02
C VAL A 7 -8.94 11.84 6.14
N PRO A 8 -7.74 12.19 5.67
CA PRO A 8 -7.56 13.37 4.81
C PRO A 8 -8.46 13.33 3.56
N PHE A 9 -8.66 12.15 3.01
CA PHE A 9 -9.60 11.82 1.93
C PHE A 9 -9.78 10.30 1.90
N SER A 10 -10.81 9.81 1.22
CA SER A 10 -11.01 8.36 1.04
C SER A 10 -11.00 8.04 -0.45
N PRO A 11 -10.02 7.27 -0.98
CA PRO A 11 -9.97 6.89 -2.40
C PRO A 11 -10.93 5.77 -2.76
N ILE A 12 -11.55 5.14 -1.77
CA ILE A 12 -12.45 4.00 -1.90
C ILE A 12 -13.75 4.32 -1.17
N ARG A 13 -14.89 4.19 -1.85
CA ARG A 13 -16.22 4.36 -1.25
C ARG A 13 -17.12 3.22 -1.70
N PHE A 14 -17.92 2.70 -0.78
CA PHE A 14 -18.92 1.70 -1.10
C PHE A 14 -20.29 2.22 -0.69
N ALA A 15 -21.20 2.34 -1.63
CA ALA A 15 -22.56 2.81 -1.41
C ALA A 15 -23.50 2.23 -2.46
N ASN A 16 -24.72 1.89 -2.07
CA ASN A 16 -25.77 1.40 -2.97
C ASN A 16 -25.27 0.28 -3.90
N ASP A 17 -24.64 -0.74 -3.29
CA ASP A 17 -24.09 -1.89 -4.02
C ASP A 17 -23.15 -1.53 -5.17
N THR A 18 -22.44 -0.41 -5.03
CA THR A 18 -21.43 0.04 -5.99
C THR A 18 -20.15 0.42 -5.26
N LEU A 19 -19.03 -0.09 -5.74
CA LEU A 19 -17.72 0.33 -5.30
C LEU A 19 -17.23 1.46 -6.19
N TYR A 20 -16.98 2.62 -5.59
CA TYR A 20 -16.41 3.78 -6.27
C TYR A 20 -14.93 3.87 -5.96
N LEU A 21 -14.08 3.92 -7.00
CA LEU A 21 -12.63 4.01 -6.90
C LEU A 21 -12.16 5.32 -7.54
N LEU A 22 -11.35 6.10 -6.82
CA LEU A 22 -10.69 7.27 -7.38
C LEU A 22 -9.65 6.83 -8.42
N ASP A 23 -9.79 7.25 -9.67
CA ASP A 23 -8.88 6.85 -10.76
C ASP A 23 -7.51 7.50 -10.59
N GLN A 24 -6.59 6.76 -9.99
CA GLN A 24 -5.23 7.25 -9.73
C GLN A 24 -4.38 7.45 -10.99
N ARG A 25 -4.82 6.97 -12.14
CA ARG A 25 -4.16 7.20 -13.43
C ARG A 25 -4.40 8.62 -13.95
N LYS A 26 -5.48 9.26 -13.49
CA LYS A 26 -5.89 10.60 -13.89
C LYS A 26 -5.39 11.70 -12.96
N LEU A 27 -4.90 11.31 -11.77
CA LEU A 27 -4.25 12.22 -10.84
C LEU A 27 -2.88 12.66 -11.40
N PRO A 28 -2.44 13.89 -11.11
CA PRO A 28 -3.07 14.91 -10.26
C PRO A 28 -4.12 15.77 -10.98
N VAL A 29 -4.25 15.65 -12.31
CA VAL A 29 -5.01 16.59 -13.14
C VAL A 29 -6.52 16.48 -12.93
N HIS A 30 -7.03 15.24 -12.83
CA HIS A 30 -8.48 15.00 -12.71
C HIS A 30 -8.81 14.03 -11.58
N GLU A 31 -9.74 14.42 -10.71
CA GLU A 31 -10.30 13.55 -9.67
C GLU A 31 -11.55 12.83 -10.22
N ILE A 32 -11.35 11.73 -10.93
CA ILE A 32 -12.45 10.96 -11.55
C ILE A 32 -12.74 9.71 -10.71
N TRP A 33 -14.02 9.46 -10.46
CA TRP A 33 -14.50 8.28 -9.75
C TRP A 33 -15.03 7.23 -10.72
N VAL A 34 -14.50 6.01 -10.62
CA VAL A 34 -14.90 4.86 -11.44
C VAL A 34 -15.87 3.99 -10.65
N PRO A 35 -17.15 3.88 -11.08
CA PRO A 35 -18.11 2.98 -10.45
C PRO A 35 -17.85 1.53 -10.89
N CYS A 36 -17.67 0.63 -9.92
CA CYS A 36 -17.53 -0.81 -10.12
C CYS A 36 -18.76 -1.53 -9.54
N ARG A 37 -19.53 -2.20 -10.39
CA ARG A 37 -20.77 -2.90 -10.00
C ARG A 37 -20.66 -4.42 -10.12
N SER A 38 -19.48 -4.95 -10.41
CA SER A 38 -19.21 -6.39 -10.55
C SER A 38 -17.76 -6.72 -10.20
N SER A 39 -17.48 -7.99 -9.88
CA SER A 39 -16.11 -8.48 -9.67
C SER A 39 -15.20 -8.23 -10.89
N ARG A 40 -15.76 -8.33 -12.11
CA ARG A 40 -15.02 -8.06 -13.36
C ARG A 40 -14.59 -6.59 -13.45
N ALA A 41 -15.46 -5.65 -13.07
CA ALA A 41 -15.12 -4.23 -13.06
C ALA A 41 -14.01 -3.94 -12.03
N VAL A 42 -14.08 -4.56 -10.85
CA VAL A 42 -13.05 -4.43 -9.81
C VAL A 42 -11.72 -5.05 -10.27
N TRP A 43 -11.76 -6.26 -10.84
CA TRP A 43 -10.58 -6.91 -11.41
C TRP A 43 -9.88 -6.00 -12.43
N LYS A 44 -10.67 -5.44 -13.37
CA LYS A 44 -10.14 -4.50 -14.38
C LYS A 44 -9.54 -3.27 -13.72
N ALA A 45 -10.20 -2.69 -12.72
CA ALA A 45 -9.73 -1.51 -12.00
C ALA A 45 -8.38 -1.77 -11.30
N ILE A 46 -8.20 -2.94 -10.67
CA ILE A 46 -6.94 -3.36 -10.05
C ILE A 46 -5.88 -3.58 -11.13
N ARG A 47 -6.20 -4.35 -12.17
CA ARG A 47 -5.25 -4.71 -13.23
C ARG A 47 -4.73 -3.50 -13.99
N THR A 48 -5.58 -2.51 -14.24
CA THR A 48 -5.24 -1.28 -14.97
C THR A 48 -4.82 -0.13 -14.06
N MET A 49 -4.61 -0.38 -12.76
CA MET A 49 -4.15 0.60 -11.76
C MET A 49 -5.07 1.82 -11.59
N VAL A 50 -6.38 1.67 -11.80
CA VAL A 50 -7.38 2.64 -11.31
C VAL A 50 -7.22 2.78 -9.80
N VAL A 51 -7.05 1.65 -9.11
CA VAL A 51 -6.64 1.52 -7.72
C VAL A 51 -5.32 0.74 -7.64
N ARG A 52 -4.39 1.19 -6.80
CA ARG A 52 -3.06 0.59 -6.58
C ARG A 52 -2.63 0.78 -5.11
N GLY A 53 -1.57 0.08 -4.70
CA GLY A 53 -1.10 0.02 -3.31
C GLY A 53 -1.64 -1.24 -2.63
N ALA A 54 -0.78 -1.92 -1.87
CA ALA A 54 -1.08 -3.25 -1.35
C ALA A 54 -2.38 -3.30 -0.51
N PRO A 55 -2.62 -2.42 0.48
CA PRO A 55 -3.88 -2.44 1.24
C PRO A 55 -5.10 -2.06 0.39
N ALA A 56 -5.00 -1.00 -0.43
CA ALA A 56 -6.14 -0.51 -1.22
C ALA A 56 -6.68 -1.56 -2.19
N ILE A 57 -5.80 -2.35 -2.85
CA ILE A 57 -6.25 -3.43 -3.74
C ILE A 57 -6.87 -4.59 -2.96
N GLY A 58 -6.43 -4.86 -1.74
CA GLY A 58 -7.07 -5.84 -0.86
C GLY A 58 -8.48 -5.44 -0.47
N ILE A 59 -8.68 -4.18 -0.06
CA ILE A 59 -10.00 -3.61 0.24
C ILE A 59 -10.92 -3.68 -0.99
N ALA A 60 -10.41 -3.25 -2.16
CA ALA A 60 -11.17 -3.32 -3.40
C ALA A 60 -11.57 -4.76 -3.76
N ALA A 61 -10.65 -5.73 -3.57
CA ALA A 61 -10.94 -7.14 -3.82
C ALA A 61 -12.00 -7.71 -2.87
N GLY A 62 -12.00 -7.31 -1.59
CA GLY A 62 -13.04 -7.69 -0.63
C GLY A 62 -14.44 -7.27 -1.08
N TYR A 63 -14.61 -5.99 -1.45
CA TYR A 63 -15.86 -5.52 -2.02
C TYR A 63 -16.17 -6.17 -3.39
N GLY A 64 -15.14 -6.38 -4.22
CA GLY A 64 -15.27 -7.07 -5.50
C GLY A 64 -15.81 -8.49 -5.36
N LEU A 65 -15.40 -9.19 -4.31
CA LEU A 65 -15.90 -10.53 -4.00
C LEU A 65 -17.40 -10.49 -3.68
N TYR A 66 -17.84 -9.56 -2.82
CA TYR A 66 -19.26 -9.34 -2.56
C TYR A 66 -20.04 -9.05 -3.85
N LEU A 67 -19.55 -8.13 -4.68
CA LEU A 67 -20.19 -7.75 -5.94
C LEU A 67 -20.31 -8.93 -6.93
N GLY A 68 -19.37 -9.87 -6.87
CA GLY A 68 -19.39 -11.08 -7.71
C GLY A 68 -20.41 -12.13 -7.29
N ILE A 69 -20.89 -12.08 -6.02
CA ILE A 69 -21.80 -13.11 -5.47
C ILE A 69 -23.17 -12.56 -5.05
N ARG A 70 -23.37 -11.25 -4.97
CA ARG A 70 -24.57 -10.62 -4.42
C ARG A 70 -25.87 -11.05 -5.11
N SER A 71 -25.84 -11.28 -6.42
CA SER A 71 -27.00 -11.70 -7.22
C SER A 71 -27.15 -13.22 -7.33
N PHE A 72 -26.27 -14.00 -6.67
CA PHE A 72 -26.35 -15.46 -6.74
C PHE A 72 -27.65 -15.97 -6.12
N ARG A 73 -28.27 -16.94 -6.80
CA ARG A 73 -29.43 -17.70 -6.30
C ARG A 73 -29.08 -19.20 -6.45
N GLY A 74 -29.34 -19.99 -5.43
CA GLY A 74 -29.05 -21.43 -5.45
C GLY A 74 -28.73 -22.00 -4.07
N THR A 75 -28.22 -23.23 -4.05
CA THR A 75 -27.89 -23.91 -2.80
C THR A 75 -26.63 -23.39 -2.14
N PRO A 76 -26.45 -23.55 -0.82
CA PRO A 76 -25.23 -23.17 -0.12
C PRO A 76 -23.97 -23.82 -0.70
N LYS A 77 -24.04 -25.08 -1.15
CA LYS A 77 -22.92 -25.79 -1.79
C LYS A 77 -22.51 -25.13 -3.11
N ALA A 78 -23.48 -24.78 -3.96
CA ALA A 78 -23.23 -24.07 -5.22
C ALA A 78 -22.73 -22.63 -4.98
N PHE A 79 -23.21 -21.98 -3.91
CA PHE A 79 -22.72 -20.68 -3.47
C PHE A 79 -21.23 -20.70 -3.11
N GLN A 80 -20.77 -21.69 -2.33
CA GLN A 80 -19.37 -21.84 -1.98
C GLN A 80 -18.49 -22.04 -3.23
N ALA A 81 -18.90 -22.87 -4.17
CA ALA A 81 -18.17 -23.07 -5.43
C ALA A 81 -18.06 -21.76 -6.22
N LYS A 82 -19.15 -20.97 -6.29
CA LYS A 82 -19.15 -19.65 -6.92
C LYS A 82 -18.23 -18.69 -6.19
N LEU A 83 -18.28 -18.63 -4.86
CA LEU A 83 -17.44 -17.78 -4.02
C LEU A 83 -15.94 -18.04 -4.26
N PHE A 84 -15.52 -19.32 -4.26
CA PHE A 84 -14.14 -19.71 -4.55
C PHE A 84 -13.72 -19.31 -5.98
N LYS A 85 -14.60 -19.47 -6.96
CA LYS A 85 -14.33 -19.07 -8.35
C LYS A 85 -14.10 -17.56 -8.46
N GLU A 86 -14.94 -16.74 -7.82
CA GLU A 86 -14.81 -15.29 -7.82
C GLU A 86 -13.54 -14.82 -7.08
N ALA A 87 -13.20 -15.47 -5.96
CA ALA A 87 -11.98 -15.16 -5.23
C ALA A 87 -10.74 -15.43 -6.07
N ARG A 88 -10.63 -16.60 -6.71
CA ARG A 88 -9.52 -16.90 -7.65
C ARG A 88 -9.45 -15.91 -8.80
N TYR A 89 -10.59 -15.53 -9.34
CA TYR A 89 -10.65 -14.56 -10.42
C TYR A 89 -10.09 -13.20 -9.99
N LEU A 90 -10.49 -12.68 -8.82
CA LEU A 90 -9.96 -11.43 -8.30
C LEU A 90 -8.47 -11.51 -7.97
N ASP A 91 -8.01 -12.63 -7.39
CA ASP A 91 -6.60 -12.86 -7.06
C ASP A 91 -5.71 -12.81 -8.31
N SER A 92 -6.19 -13.31 -9.45
CA SER A 92 -5.46 -13.25 -10.73
C SER A 92 -5.19 -11.84 -11.25
N SER A 93 -5.80 -10.82 -10.67
CA SER A 93 -5.55 -9.42 -11.07
C SER A 93 -4.13 -8.97 -10.71
N ARG A 94 -3.59 -9.40 -9.57
CA ARG A 94 -2.23 -9.11 -9.07
C ARG A 94 -1.69 -10.26 -8.23
N PRO A 95 -1.24 -11.37 -8.85
CA PRO A 95 -0.87 -12.62 -8.14
C PRO A 95 0.26 -12.47 -7.12
N THR A 96 1.10 -11.46 -7.25
CA THR A 96 2.21 -11.18 -6.32
C THR A 96 1.82 -10.31 -5.11
N ALA A 97 0.60 -9.78 -5.10
CA ALA A 97 0.15 -8.82 -4.09
C ALA A 97 -0.37 -9.54 -2.83
N ARG A 98 0.45 -9.60 -1.76
CA ARG A 98 0.11 -10.31 -0.51
C ARG A 98 -1.19 -9.83 0.14
N ASN A 99 -1.41 -8.52 0.22
CA ASN A 99 -2.61 -7.96 0.86
C ASN A 99 -3.91 -8.29 0.13
N LEU A 100 -3.86 -8.45 -1.22
CA LEU A 100 -5.02 -8.85 -2.00
C LEU A 100 -5.42 -10.30 -1.64
N ALA A 101 -4.45 -11.23 -1.68
CA ALA A 101 -4.67 -12.61 -1.28
C ALA A 101 -5.16 -12.70 0.18
N TYR A 102 -4.54 -11.96 1.11
CA TYR A 102 -4.94 -11.92 2.51
C TYR A 102 -6.40 -11.50 2.71
N ALA A 103 -6.85 -10.44 2.03
CA ALA A 103 -8.24 -9.98 2.16
C ALA A 103 -9.25 -11.04 1.68
N LEU A 104 -8.95 -11.71 0.57
CA LEU A 104 -9.78 -12.79 0.05
C LEU A 104 -9.76 -14.02 0.97
N GLU A 105 -8.58 -14.44 1.44
CA GLU A 105 -8.40 -15.54 2.39
C GLU A 105 -9.20 -15.29 3.68
N ARG A 106 -9.13 -14.09 4.25
CA ARG A 106 -9.83 -13.70 5.46
C ARG A 106 -11.36 -13.86 5.31
N ILE A 107 -11.92 -13.39 4.19
CA ILE A 107 -13.35 -13.55 3.91
C ILE A 107 -13.71 -15.04 3.73
N LEU A 108 -12.91 -15.79 2.97
CA LEU A 108 -13.16 -17.21 2.74
C LEU A 108 -13.10 -18.02 4.04
N CYS A 109 -12.12 -17.77 4.91
CA CYS A 109 -12.01 -18.40 6.21
C CYS A 109 -13.23 -18.11 7.09
N LYS A 110 -13.69 -16.86 7.14
CA LYS A 110 -14.88 -16.49 7.91
C LYS A 110 -16.12 -17.25 7.45
N VAL A 111 -16.31 -17.35 6.12
CA VAL A 111 -17.43 -18.12 5.55
C VAL A 111 -17.31 -19.60 5.83
N ALA A 112 -16.11 -20.19 5.73
CA ALA A 112 -15.86 -21.61 5.98
C ALA A 112 -16.12 -22.03 7.44
N LEU A 113 -15.81 -21.16 8.40
CA LEU A 113 -16.04 -21.38 9.82
C LEU A 113 -17.52 -21.25 10.20
N HIS A 114 -18.33 -20.64 9.36
CA HIS A 114 -19.75 -20.40 9.66
C HIS A 114 -20.65 -21.46 9.03
N ARG A 115 -21.44 -22.15 9.87
CA ARG A 115 -22.40 -23.19 9.45
C ARG A 115 -23.73 -22.57 9.00
N ALA A 116 -23.71 -21.51 8.20
CA ALA A 116 -24.94 -20.86 7.74
C ALA A 116 -25.69 -21.74 6.74
N LYS A 117 -26.98 -21.95 7.00
CA LYS A 117 -27.90 -22.70 6.11
C LYS A 117 -28.49 -21.82 4.99
N HIS A 118 -28.36 -20.50 5.08
CA HIS A 118 -29.02 -19.56 4.16
C HIS A 118 -27.99 -18.70 3.41
N VAL A 119 -28.08 -18.70 2.09
CA VAL A 119 -27.18 -17.95 1.18
C VAL A 119 -27.20 -16.43 1.46
N GLU A 120 -28.37 -15.88 1.76
CA GLU A 120 -28.50 -14.43 2.04
C GLU A 120 -27.69 -14.02 3.30
N HIS A 121 -27.65 -14.88 4.31
CA HIS A 121 -26.83 -14.62 5.48
C HIS A 121 -25.32 -14.63 5.15
N LEU A 122 -24.87 -15.56 4.30
CA LEU A 122 -23.49 -15.62 3.83
C LEU A 122 -23.10 -14.37 3.02
N LYS A 123 -23.99 -13.88 2.15
CA LYS A 123 -23.76 -12.63 1.40
C LYS A 123 -23.59 -11.43 2.34
N LYS A 124 -24.46 -11.31 3.35
CA LYS A 124 -24.36 -10.24 4.36
C LYS A 124 -23.05 -10.31 5.11
N MET A 125 -22.62 -11.50 5.57
CA MET A 125 -21.34 -11.72 6.23
C MET A 125 -20.15 -11.31 5.37
N ILE A 126 -20.18 -11.60 4.07
CA ILE A 126 -19.10 -11.22 3.14
C ILE A 126 -19.01 -9.70 3.00
N LEU A 127 -20.14 -9.01 2.90
CA LEU A 127 -20.15 -7.55 2.86
C LEU A 127 -19.65 -6.94 4.17
N GLU A 128 -20.14 -7.43 5.30
CA GLU A 128 -19.71 -6.98 6.63
C GLU A 128 -18.20 -7.18 6.82
N GLU A 129 -17.65 -8.31 6.35
CA GLU A 129 -16.21 -8.55 6.45
C GLU A 129 -15.41 -7.65 5.52
N ALA A 130 -15.88 -7.38 4.31
CA ALA A 130 -15.25 -6.42 3.41
C ALA A 130 -15.24 -4.99 4.01
N GLN A 131 -16.32 -4.59 4.69
CA GLN A 131 -16.40 -3.33 5.42
C GLN A 131 -15.45 -3.32 6.62
N GLN A 132 -15.35 -4.44 7.35
CA GLN A 132 -14.44 -4.55 8.49
C GLN A 132 -12.97 -4.47 8.06
N ILE A 133 -12.58 -5.10 6.94
CA ILE A 133 -11.24 -4.97 6.35
C ILE A 133 -10.94 -3.50 6.03
N HIS A 134 -11.90 -2.77 5.50
CA HIS A 134 -11.76 -1.35 5.19
C HIS A 134 -11.59 -0.48 6.47
N GLU A 135 -12.38 -0.74 7.50
CA GLU A 135 -12.29 -0.03 8.79
C GLU A 135 -10.99 -0.38 9.53
N ASP A 136 -10.60 -1.66 9.56
CA ASP A 136 -9.36 -2.12 10.18
C ASP A 136 -8.14 -1.43 9.55
N ASP A 137 -8.11 -1.27 8.23
CA ASP A 137 -7.01 -0.60 7.55
C ASP A 137 -6.85 0.86 7.99
N ILE A 138 -7.95 1.60 8.21
CA ILE A 138 -7.90 2.96 8.76
C ILE A 138 -7.25 2.97 10.14
N LEU A 139 -7.65 2.04 11.02
CA LEU A 139 -7.13 1.94 12.39
C LEU A 139 -5.64 1.57 12.38
N ILE A 140 -5.26 0.60 11.57
CA ILE A 140 -3.88 0.16 11.37
C ILE A 140 -3.01 1.34 10.91
N CYS A 141 -3.44 2.03 9.85
CA CYS A 141 -2.71 3.17 9.30
C CYS A 141 -2.55 4.31 10.31
N ARG A 142 -3.58 4.60 11.11
CA ARG A 142 -3.49 5.60 12.19
C ARG A 142 -2.50 5.21 13.27
N SER A 143 -2.48 3.93 13.67
CA SER A 143 -1.52 3.42 14.65
C SER A 143 -0.08 3.54 14.12
N ILE A 144 0.17 3.18 12.85
CA ILE A 144 1.46 3.38 12.18
C ILE A 144 1.87 4.87 12.25
N GLY A 145 0.96 5.78 11.91
CA GLY A 145 1.21 7.22 11.99
C GLY A 145 1.56 7.69 13.41
N GLN A 146 0.82 7.19 14.41
CA GLN A 146 1.06 7.52 15.82
C GLN A 146 2.43 7.07 16.32
N TYR A 147 2.86 5.85 15.98
CA TYR A 147 4.18 5.34 16.35
C TYR A 147 5.29 6.03 15.55
N GLY A 148 5.12 6.18 14.25
CA GLY A 148 6.12 6.79 13.38
C GLY A 148 6.36 8.28 13.66
N SER A 149 5.31 9.04 14.01
CA SER A 149 5.45 10.46 14.33
C SER A 149 6.33 10.74 15.56
N LYS A 150 6.53 9.76 16.45
CA LYS A 150 7.40 9.89 17.62
C LYS A 150 8.90 9.78 17.28
N LEU A 151 9.24 9.34 16.06
CA LEU A 151 10.62 9.18 15.60
C LEU A 151 11.22 10.50 15.11
N PHE A 152 10.39 11.53 14.89
CA PHE A 152 10.81 12.80 14.33
C PHE A 152 10.55 13.96 15.28
N LYS A 153 11.48 14.90 15.30
CA LYS A 153 11.41 16.11 16.12
C LYS A 153 10.73 17.25 15.33
N ALA A 154 10.35 18.30 16.04
CA ALA A 154 9.94 19.55 15.41
C ALA A 154 11.05 20.09 14.50
N GLY A 155 10.68 20.54 13.29
CA GLY A 155 11.60 21.01 12.28
C GLY A 155 12.24 19.92 11.42
N SER A 156 11.97 18.63 11.66
CA SER A 156 12.54 17.55 10.84
C SER A 156 12.17 17.66 9.37
N ARG A 157 13.15 17.42 8.50
CA ARG A 157 13.03 17.37 7.03
C ARG A 157 13.11 15.91 6.61
N ILE A 158 12.01 15.36 6.08
CA ILE A 158 11.85 13.94 5.90
C ILE A 158 11.70 13.63 4.41
N LEU A 159 12.50 12.69 3.90
CA LEU A 159 12.39 12.20 2.54
C LEU A 159 11.42 11.01 2.48
N THR A 160 10.62 10.96 1.41
CA THR A 160 9.81 9.79 1.07
C THR A 160 9.93 9.44 -0.40
N HIS A 161 9.73 8.16 -0.72
CA HIS A 161 9.84 7.61 -2.07
C HIS A 161 8.56 6.86 -2.44
N CYS A 162 8.13 6.92 -3.69
CA CYS A 162 6.89 6.36 -4.20
C CYS A 162 5.63 6.98 -3.56
N ASN A 163 4.56 6.20 -3.45
CA ASN A 163 3.35 6.60 -2.75
C ASN A 163 2.88 5.48 -1.82
N ALA A 164 3.09 5.69 -0.54
CA ALA A 164 2.56 4.89 0.55
C ALA A 164 1.64 5.76 1.43
N GLY A 165 0.78 6.52 0.78
CA GLY A 165 -0.19 7.41 1.38
C GLY A 165 -1.60 6.85 1.38
N GLY A 166 -2.57 7.75 1.60
CA GLY A 166 -3.98 7.43 1.64
C GLY A 166 -4.51 6.82 0.34
N LEU A 167 -3.93 7.18 -0.81
CA LEU A 167 -4.26 6.58 -2.11
C LEU A 167 -3.87 5.10 -2.20
N ALA A 168 -2.90 4.65 -1.41
CA ALA A 168 -2.45 3.26 -1.36
C ALA A 168 -3.18 2.40 -0.32
N THR A 169 -4.08 3.00 0.46
CA THR A 169 -4.81 2.40 1.59
C THR A 169 -6.27 2.85 1.57
N SER A 170 -6.93 2.83 2.73
CA SER A 170 -8.30 3.34 2.91
C SER A 170 -8.41 4.87 3.05
N GLY A 171 -7.26 5.62 3.05
CA GLY A 171 -7.28 7.08 3.13
C GLY A 171 -6.29 7.73 4.10
N TYR A 172 -5.52 6.95 4.88
CA TYR A 172 -4.54 7.52 5.82
C TYR A 172 -3.08 7.18 5.45
N GLY A 173 -2.85 6.03 4.76
CA GLY A 173 -1.52 5.63 4.32
C GLY A 173 -0.70 4.94 5.39
N THR A 174 0.53 4.57 5.01
CA THR A 174 1.53 4.00 5.91
C THR A 174 2.69 4.97 6.12
N ALA A 175 3.54 5.21 5.11
CA ALA A 175 4.60 6.22 5.24
C ALA A 175 4.04 7.64 5.43
N LEU A 176 3.04 8.02 4.64
CA LEU A 176 2.43 9.35 4.77
C LEU A 176 1.56 9.48 6.04
N ALA A 177 1.15 8.36 6.65
CA ALA A 177 0.48 8.38 7.96
C ALA A 177 1.33 9.07 9.03
N VAL A 178 2.65 8.93 8.96
CA VAL A 178 3.59 9.62 9.86
C VAL A 178 3.42 11.14 9.73
N PHE A 179 3.34 11.65 8.50
CA PHE A 179 3.17 13.07 8.22
C PHE A 179 1.79 13.58 8.62
N TYR A 180 0.74 12.81 8.38
CA TYR A 180 -0.61 13.17 8.84
C TYR A 180 -0.69 13.22 10.36
N ALA A 181 -0.09 12.25 11.05
CA ALA A 181 -0.05 12.23 12.51
C ALA A 181 0.78 13.39 13.10
N MET A 182 1.91 13.76 12.48
CA MET A 182 2.69 14.93 12.89
C MET A 182 1.88 16.22 12.69
N LYS A 183 1.18 16.35 11.56
CA LYS A 183 0.31 17.49 11.30
C LYS A 183 -0.85 17.58 12.30
N GLU A 184 -1.54 16.49 12.59
CA GLU A 184 -2.62 16.43 13.58
C GLU A 184 -2.13 16.87 14.98
N LYS A 185 -0.88 16.54 15.32
CA LYS A 185 -0.21 16.94 16.57
C LYS A 185 0.40 18.34 16.51
N ARG A 186 0.28 19.07 15.39
CA ARG A 186 0.86 20.39 15.16
C ARG A 186 2.40 20.41 15.33
N ILE A 187 3.07 19.30 15.07
CA ILE A 187 4.53 19.24 15.05
C ILE A 187 4.98 19.81 13.70
N PRO A 188 5.81 20.89 13.66
CA PRO A 188 6.32 21.41 12.39
C PRO A 188 7.32 20.45 11.75
N PHE A 189 7.23 20.24 10.46
CA PHE A 189 8.13 19.40 9.66
C PHE A 189 8.05 19.78 8.18
N PHE A 190 8.97 19.27 7.40
CA PHE A 190 9.01 19.46 5.95
C PHE A 190 9.22 18.12 5.23
N VAL A 191 8.63 17.93 4.05
CA VAL A 191 8.75 16.70 3.28
C VAL A 191 9.43 16.92 1.94
N TYR A 192 10.44 16.12 1.63
CA TYR A 192 10.92 15.93 0.27
C TYR A 192 10.31 14.66 -0.30
N ALA A 193 9.78 14.73 -1.52
CA ALA A 193 9.16 13.59 -2.20
C ALA A 193 9.90 13.31 -3.50
N ASP A 194 10.49 12.13 -3.64
CA ASP A 194 11.05 11.64 -4.90
C ASP A 194 9.95 11.51 -5.95
N GLU A 195 10.20 11.89 -7.21
CA GLU A 195 9.25 11.73 -8.30
C GLU A 195 8.89 10.28 -8.59
N THR A 196 9.82 9.36 -8.34
CA THR A 196 9.68 7.90 -8.46
C THR A 196 9.45 7.41 -9.90
N ARG A 197 10.52 7.39 -10.68
CA ARG A 197 10.50 6.76 -11.99
C ARG A 197 10.20 5.24 -11.87
N PRO A 198 9.64 4.56 -12.93
CA PRO A 198 9.19 5.13 -14.20
C PRO A 198 7.76 5.72 -14.17
N LEU A 199 6.87 5.30 -13.24
CA LEU A 199 5.44 5.67 -13.24
C LEU A 199 5.10 6.93 -12.48
N LEU A 200 6.10 7.59 -11.90
CA LEU A 200 5.99 8.90 -11.23
C LEU A 200 4.96 8.94 -10.08
N GLN A 201 4.88 7.86 -9.27
CA GLN A 201 3.95 7.81 -8.15
C GLN A 201 4.23 8.90 -7.11
N GLY A 202 5.49 9.28 -6.92
CA GLY A 202 5.85 10.38 -6.05
C GLY A 202 5.35 11.72 -6.59
N ALA A 203 5.64 12.01 -7.85
CA ALA A 203 5.22 13.27 -8.48
C ALA A 203 3.70 13.38 -8.63
N ARG A 204 3.05 12.29 -9.04
CA ARG A 204 1.62 12.31 -9.39
C ARG A 204 0.71 12.11 -8.18
N LEU A 205 1.10 11.27 -7.24
CA LEU A 205 0.23 10.83 -6.15
C LEU A 205 0.68 11.40 -4.80
N THR A 206 1.95 11.25 -4.42
CA THR A 206 2.45 11.75 -3.13
C THR A 206 2.40 13.28 -3.08
N ALA A 207 2.87 13.95 -4.13
CA ALA A 207 2.81 15.41 -4.20
C ALA A 207 1.35 15.92 -4.16
N TRP A 208 0.40 15.24 -4.85
CA TRP A 208 -1.02 15.56 -4.78
C TRP A 208 -1.58 15.39 -3.35
N GLU A 209 -1.26 14.29 -2.65
CA GLU A 209 -1.72 14.05 -1.28
C GLU A 209 -1.18 15.12 -0.30
N LEU A 210 0.11 15.42 -0.37
CA LEU A 210 0.78 16.41 0.47
C LEU A 210 0.20 17.81 0.23
N HIS A 211 0.03 18.20 -1.04
CA HIS A 211 -0.56 19.47 -1.44
C HIS A 211 -2.01 19.60 -0.95
N LYS A 212 -2.85 18.60 -1.25
CA LYS A 212 -4.26 18.56 -0.81
C LYS A 212 -4.39 18.61 0.72
N SER A 213 -3.43 18.02 1.41
CA SER A 213 -3.38 18.03 2.87
C SER A 213 -2.66 19.26 3.44
N LYS A 214 -2.23 20.22 2.62
CA LYS A 214 -1.49 21.42 3.06
C LYS A 214 -0.28 21.06 3.94
N ILE A 215 0.51 20.08 3.54
CA ILE A 215 1.76 19.68 4.18
C ILE A 215 2.91 20.35 3.43
N PRO A 216 3.78 21.14 4.10
CA PRO A 216 4.95 21.76 3.47
C PRO A 216 5.84 20.72 2.83
N SER A 217 6.07 20.83 1.52
CA SER A 217 6.81 19.81 0.78
C SER A 217 7.44 20.34 -0.50
N THR A 218 8.47 19.64 -0.97
CA THR A 218 9.12 19.85 -2.27
C THR A 218 9.21 18.53 -3.01
N LEU A 219 8.80 18.55 -4.26
CA LEU A 219 9.02 17.45 -5.20
C LEU A 219 10.44 17.55 -5.75
N ILE A 220 11.13 16.41 -5.81
CA ILE A 220 12.50 16.30 -6.35
C ILE A 220 12.59 15.15 -7.35
N CYS A 221 13.57 15.21 -8.26
CA CYS A 221 13.91 14.04 -9.08
C CYS A 221 14.63 12.99 -8.21
N ASP A 222 14.49 11.70 -8.56
CA ASP A 222 15.04 10.60 -7.76
C ASP A 222 16.54 10.71 -7.49
N ASN A 223 17.30 11.23 -8.44
CA ASN A 223 18.75 11.42 -8.32
C ASN A 223 19.16 12.63 -7.45
N MET A 224 18.23 13.49 -7.02
CA MET A 224 18.53 14.66 -6.18
C MET A 224 18.61 14.30 -4.69
N ALA A 225 18.10 13.15 -4.27
CA ALA A 225 18.14 12.69 -2.88
C ALA A 225 19.58 12.71 -2.30
N ALA A 226 20.56 12.21 -3.06
CA ALA A 226 21.98 12.20 -2.66
C ALA A 226 22.50 13.61 -2.37
N SER A 227 22.20 14.58 -3.23
CA SER A 227 22.62 15.97 -3.08
C SER A 227 22.05 16.61 -1.82
N LEU A 228 20.77 16.38 -1.53
CA LEU A 228 20.11 16.89 -0.32
C LEU A 228 20.65 16.24 0.96
N MET A 229 20.93 14.94 0.95
CA MET A 229 21.54 14.21 2.06
C MET A 229 22.95 14.76 2.35
N ARG A 230 23.79 14.92 1.31
CA ARG A 230 25.13 15.51 1.42
C ARG A 230 25.09 16.93 1.97
N ALA A 231 24.11 17.73 1.57
CA ALA A 231 23.93 19.10 2.05
C ALA A 231 23.31 19.18 3.47
N GLY A 232 23.12 18.06 4.16
CA GLY A 232 22.51 18.00 5.49
C GLY A 232 21.06 18.51 5.52
N LYS A 233 20.32 18.35 4.42
CA LYS A 233 18.92 18.82 4.30
C LYS A 233 17.89 17.72 4.56
N ILE A 234 18.29 16.50 4.89
CA ILE A 234 17.43 15.37 5.21
C ILE A 234 17.78 14.85 6.59
N ASP A 235 16.79 14.77 7.48
CA ASP A 235 16.95 14.33 8.87
C ASP A 235 16.46 12.88 9.07
N GLY A 236 15.74 12.32 8.09
CA GLY A 236 15.25 10.95 8.09
C GLY A 236 14.52 10.60 6.83
N VAL A 237 14.35 9.30 6.61
CA VAL A 237 13.62 8.75 5.46
C VAL A 237 12.49 7.85 5.98
N VAL A 238 11.30 7.97 5.40
CA VAL A 238 10.17 7.06 5.64
C VAL A 238 9.57 6.62 4.32
N VAL A 239 9.54 5.32 4.08
CA VAL A 239 8.97 4.72 2.87
C VAL A 239 8.00 3.59 3.23
N GLY A 240 7.16 3.17 2.30
CA GLY A 240 6.31 1.99 2.45
C GLY A 240 7.05 0.69 2.22
N ALA A 241 6.28 -0.40 2.15
CA ALA A 241 6.74 -1.70 1.70
C ALA A 241 5.65 -2.44 0.91
N ASP A 242 6.05 -3.17 -0.10
CA ASP A 242 5.17 -4.11 -0.82
C ASP A 242 5.24 -5.52 -0.20
N ARG A 243 6.41 -5.92 0.33
CA ARG A 243 6.61 -7.19 1.04
C ARG A 243 7.83 -7.12 1.96
N ILE A 244 7.73 -7.72 3.14
CA ILE A 244 8.81 -7.79 4.13
C ILE A 244 9.07 -9.25 4.48
N ALA A 245 10.33 -9.70 4.34
CA ALA A 245 10.78 -11.03 4.71
C ALA A 245 10.99 -11.15 6.23
N MET A 246 11.12 -12.39 6.72
CA MET A 246 11.26 -12.69 8.17
C MET A 246 12.54 -12.15 8.80
N ASN A 247 13.58 -11.90 8.01
CA ASN A 247 14.82 -11.26 8.49
C ASN A 247 14.76 -9.73 8.46
N GLY A 248 13.65 -9.12 7.95
CA GLY A 248 13.47 -7.69 7.82
C GLY A 248 13.87 -7.12 6.46
N ASP A 249 14.43 -7.91 5.55
CA ASP A 249 14.65 -7.46 4.17
C ASP A 249 13.34 -7.03 3.54
N THR A 250 13.34 -5.89 2.89
CA THR A 250 12.09 -5.24 2.44
C THR A 250 12.11 -4.98 0.95
N ALA A 251 11.13 -5.53 0.24
CA ALA A 251 10.84 -5.16 -1.14
C ALA A 251 9.91 -3.96 -1.17
N ASN A 252 10.30 -2.93 -1.91
CA ASN A 252 9.50 -1.74 -2.15
C ASN A 252 9.76 -1.21 -3.56
N LYS A 253 9.08 -0.15 -3.96
CA LYS A 253 9.20 0.47 -5.28
C LYS A 253 10.66 0.68 -5.64
N ILE A 254 11.00 0.31 -6.90
CA ILE A 254 12.36 0.49 -7.46
C ILE A 254 12.91 1.88 -7.12
N GLY A 255 14.16 1.94 -6.69
CA GLY A 255 14.84 3.14 -6.18
C GLY A 255 14.96 3.19 -4.65
N THR A 256 14.13 2.44 -3.94
CA THR A 256 14.14 2.40 -2.46
C THR A 256 15.49 1.94 -1.89
N TYR A 257 16.10 0.90 -2.49
CA TYR A 257 17.42 0.42 -2.08
C TYR A 257 18.50 1.50 -2.24
N GLY A 258 18.49 2.21 -3.35
CA GLY A 258 19.41 3.33 -3.58
C GLY A 258 19.29 4.42 -2.51
N VAL A 259 18.06 4.81 -2.16
CA VAL A 259 17.80 5.78 -1.09
C VAL A 259 18.27 5.27 0.27
N ALA A 260 18.07 3.97 0.57
CA ALA A 260 18.51 3.37 1.82
C ALA A 260 20.04 3.34 1.96
N VAL A 261 20.76 3.00 0.88
CA VAL A 261 22.23 3.04 0.82
C VAL A 261 22.74 4.46 1.05
N LEU A 262 22.16 5.45 0.36
CA LEU A 262 22.51 6.85 0.54
C LEU A 262 22.26 7.34 1.98
N ALA A 263 21.11 6.99 2.55
CA ALA A 263 20.81 7.31 3.95
C ALA A 263 21.83 6.72 4.91
N HIS A 264 22.23 5.45 4.69
CA HIS A 264 23.25 4.78 5.49
C HIS A 264 24.61 5.49 5.42
N VAL A 265 25.08 5.82 4.21
CA VAL A 265 26.36 6.54 4.00
C VAL A 265 26.35 7.90 4.71
N HIS A 266 25.21 8.60 4.71
CA HIS A 266 25.08 9.89 5.37
C HIS A 266 24.62 9.80 6.83
N LYS A 267 24.53 8.59 7.42
CA LYS A 267 24.09 8.35 8.80
C LYS A 267 22.69 8.90 9.11
N ILE A 268 21.83 8.87 8.12
CA ILE A 268 20.44 9.31 8.21
C ILE A 268 19.55 8.09 8.51
N PRO A 269 18.67 8.13 9.52
CA PRO A 269 17.79 7.02 9.83
C PRO A 269 16.81 6.75 8.69
N PHE A 270 16.69 5.45 8.32
CA PHE A 270 15.82 4.97 7.27
C PHE A 270 14.75 4.03 7.86
N TYR A 271 13.50 4.41 7.71
CA TYR A 271 12.36 3.67 8.27
C TYR A 271 11.44 3.13 7.19
N ILE A 272 10.97 1.89 7.42
CA ILE A 272 9.89 1.27 6.66
C ILE A 272 8.59 1.46 7.45
N ALA A 273 7.50 1.84 6.80
CA ALA A 273 6.18 1.95 7.41
C ALA A 273 5.20 1.03 6.68
N ALA A 274 4.76 -0.04 7.34
CA ALA A 274 3.91 -1.06 6.75
C ALA A 274 3.05 -1.77 7.80
N PRO A 275 1.82 -2.21 7.44
CA PRO A 275 1.01 -3.01 8.31
C PRO A 275 1.61 -4.41 8.49
N SER A 276 1.26 -5.08 9.58
CA SER A 276 1.71 -6.44 9.86
C SER A 276 1.36 -7.44 8.75
N THR A 277 0.28 -7.20 8.00
CA THR A 277 -0.13 -8.01 6.84
C THR A 277 0.85 -7.98 5.66
N THR A 278 1.81 -7.05 5.65
CA THR A 278 2.87 -6.95 4.63
C THR A 278 3.99 -7.95 4.85
N PHE A 279 4.11 -8.52 6.05
CA PHE A 279 5.13 -9.54 6.34
C PHE A 279 4.78 -10.86 5.65
N ASP A 280 5.74 -11.40 4.90
CA ASP A 280 5.65 -12.73 4.29
C ASP A 280 6.35 -13.75 5.18
N LEU A 281 5.56 -14.52 5.94
CA LEU A 281 6.07 -15.53 6.87
C LEU A 281 6.76 -16.72 6.17
N LYS A 282 6.61 -16.85 4.85
CA LYS A 282 7.24 -17.90 4.04
C LYS A 282 8.59 -17.46 3.49
N ALA A 283 8.77 -16.16 3.24
CA ALA A 283 10.03 -15.58 2.78
C ALA A 283 11.00 -15.44 3.97
N LYS A 284 12.08 -16.21 3.99
CA LYS A 284 13.11 -16.13 5.04
C LYS A 284 13.97 -14.89 4.88
N THR A 285 14.32 -14.56 3.65
CA THR A 285 15.19 -13.44 3.26
C THR A 285 14.61 -12.70 2.05
N GLY A 286 15.20 -11.56 1.70
CA GLY A 286 14.80 -10.81 0.52
C GLY A 286 14.98 -11.56 -0.80
N LYS A 287 15.85 -12.58 -0.84
CA LYS A 287 16.03 -13.44 -2.03
C LYS A 287 14.81 -14.30 -2.34
N ASP A 288 13.98 -14.55 -1.34
CA ASP A 288 12.75 -15.34 -1.49
C ASP A 288 11.58 -14.51 -2.02
N ILE A 289 11.77 -13.19 -2.18
CA ILE A 289 10.71 -12.28 -2.66
C ILE A 289 10.75 -12.21 -4.18
N PRO A 290 9.68 -12.65 -4.88
CA PRO A 290 9.62 -12.53 -6.34
C PRO A 290 9.47 -11.06 -6.75
N ILE A 291 10.30 -10.62 -7.69
CA ILE A 291 10.26 -9.26 -8.25
C ILE A 291 9.55 -9.30 -9.60
N GLU A 292 8.46 -8.56 -9.71
CA GLU A 292 7.68 -8.40 -10.94
C GLU A 292 8.44 -7.53 -11.94
N GLU A 293 8.64 -8.00 -13.15
CA GLU A 293 9.12 -7.18 -14.27
C GLU A 293 7.92 -6.56 -15.01
N ARG A 294 8.02 -5.28 -15.31
CA ARG A 294 6.95 -4.48 -15.89
C ARG A 294 7.17 -4.22 -17.37
N PRO A 295 6.12 -3.88 -18.13
CA PRO A 295 6.24 -3.55 -19.53
C PRO A 295 7.27 -2.45 -19.80
N HIS A 296 8.11 -2.67 -20.81
CA HIS A 296 9.23 -1.78 -21.17
C HIS A 296 8.79 -0.36 -21.54
N HIS A 297 7.55 -0.18 -22.05
CA HIS A 297 7.04 1.14 -22.42
C HIS A 297 6.92 2.09 -21.21
N GLU A 298 6.81 1.57 -19.99
CA GLU A 298 6.76 2.43 -18.78
C GLU A 298 8.06 3.23 -18.60
N VAL A 299 9.21 2.66 -19.04
CA VAL A 299 10.51 3.34 -19.00
C VAL A 299 10.75 4.15 -20.26
N SER A 300 10.46 3.56 -21.44
CA SER A 300 10.79 4.16 -22.74
C SER A 300 9.86 5.25 -23.21
N HIS A 301 8.73 5.46 -22.52
CA HIS A 301 7.76 6.50 -22.88
C HIS A 301 7.41 7.34 -21.66
N MET A 302 7.06 8.60 -21.90
CA MET A 302 6.53 9.50 -20.91
C MET A 302 5.41 10.33 -21.56
N HIS A 303 4.23 10.40 -20.93
CA HIS A 303 3.06 11.08 -21.48
C HIS A 303 2.72 10.69 -22.94
N GLY A 304 2.86 9.40 -23.26
CA GLY A 304 2.60 8.87 -24.61
C GLY A 304 3.73 9.11 -25.63
N LYS A 305 4.74 9.89 -25.28
CA LYS A 305 5.89 10.16 -26.17
C LYS A 305 7.04 9.21 -25.86
N ARG A 306 7.66 8.66 -26.90
CA ARG A 306 8.89 7.84 -26.77
C ARG A 306 10.09 8.72 -26.39
N LEU A 307 10.86 8.27 -25.39
CA LEU A 307 12.09 8.92 -24.93
C LEU A 307 13.35 8.15 -25.38
N ALA A 308 13.26 6.83 -25.47
CA ALA A 308 14.40 5.99 -25.83
C ALA A 308 14.36 5.60 -27.32
N PRO A 309 15.52 5.36 -27.97
CA PRO A 309 15.59 4.87 -29.34
C PRO A 309 14.78 3.57 -29.53
N LYS A 310 14.20 3.40 -30.74
CA LYS A 310 13.52 2.15 -31.10
C LYS A 310 14.54 1.00 -31.11
N GLY A 311 14.17 -0.14 -30.51
CA GLY A 311 15.06 -1.32 -30.42
C GLY A 311 15.99 -1.33 -29.19
N MET A 312 16.08 -0.24 -28.41
CA MET A 312 16.85 -0.23 -27.16
C MET A 312 16.29 -1.26 -26.17
N LYS A 313 17.15 -2.13 -25.62
CA LYS A 313 16.79 -3.05 -24.54
C LYS A 313 16.47 -2.27 -23.27
N ILE A 314 15.45 -2.66 -22.56
CA ILE A 314 14.95 -1.99 -21.37
C ILE A 314 14.81 -3.00 -20.24
N PHE A 315 15.30 -2.61 -19.07
CA PHE A 315 15.12 -3.33 -17.81
C PHE A 315 14.18 -2.54 -16.92
N ASN A 316 13.08 -3.17 -16.45
CA ASN A 316 12.03 -2.47 -15.71
C ASN A 316 11.47 -3.33 -14.55
N PRO A 317 12.27 -3.62 -13.52
CA PRO A 317 11.75 -4.26 -12.31
C PRO A 317 10.84 -3.30 -11.55
N SER A 318 9.74 -3.82 -11.00
CA SER A 318 8.80 -3.01 -10.21
C SER A 318 9.37 -2.56 -8.89
N PHE A 319 10.19 -3.41 -8.28
CA PHE A 319 10.67 -3.30 -6.91
C PHE A 319 12.16 -3.59 -6.85
N ASP A 320 12.81 -3.10 -5.81
CA ASP A 320 14.10 -3.57 -5.34
C ASP A 320 14.00 -4.04 -3.88
N VAL A 321 14.99 -4.81 -3.45
CA VAL A 321 15.05 -5.32 -2.08
C VAL A 321 16.09 -4.54 -1.30
N THR A 322 15.64 -3.90 -0.22
CA THR A 322 16.52 -3.24 0.75
C THR A 322 16.92 -4.26 1.83
N PRO A 323 18.20 -4.59 1.96
CA PRO A 323 18.71 -5.42 3.06
C PRO A 323 18.42 -4.77 4.42
N HIS A 324 18.04 -5.58 5.38
CA HIS A 324 17.63 -5.13 6.72
C HIS A 324 18.72 -4.33 7.48
N GLN A 325 19.98 -4.52 7.13
CA GLN A 325 21.10 -3.78 7.72
C GLN A 325 21.04 -2.26 7.44
N TYR A 326 20.35 -1.83 6.40
CA TYR A 326 20.13 -0.42 6.08
C TYR A 326 18.86 0.15 6.71
N ILE A 327 18.07 -0.67 7.42
CA ILE A 327 16.78 -0.30 7.98
C ILE A 327 16.93 0.00 9.47
N SER A 328 16.70 1.25 9.88
CA SER A 328 16.76 1.68 11.27
C SER A 328 15.58 1.19 12.11
N GLY A 329 14.46 0.91 11.48
CA GLY A 329 13.27 0.38 12.12
C GLY A 329 12.11 0.17 11.15
N ILE A 330 11.19 -0.74 11.53
CA ILE A 330 9.96 -1.02 10.79
C ILE A 330 8.79 -0.55 11.66
N ILE A 331 8.07 0.45 11.19
CA ILE A 331 6.93 1.05 11.86
C ILE A 331 5.68 0.25 11.49
N THR A 332 5.03 -0.33 12.49
CA THR A 332 3.81 -1.14 12.34
C THR A 332 2.70 -0.60 13.25
N GLU A 333 1.50 -1.14 13.14
CA GLU A 333 0.39 -0.87 14.06
C GLU A 333 0.66 -1.34 15.49
N ALA A 334 1.62 -2.25 15.68
CA ALA A 334 2.02 -2.77 16.99
C ALA A 334 3.20 -2.00 17.62
N GLY A 335 3.77 -1.03 16.90
CA GLY A 335 4.93 -0.27 17.34
C GLY A 335 6.06 -0.27 16.31
N VAL A 336 7.21 0.24 16.74
CA VAL A 336 8.42 0.30 15.93
C VAL A 336 9.30 -0.92 16.24
N LEU A 337 9.44 -1.80 15.26
CA LEU A 337 10.32 -2.95 15.33
C LEU A 337 11.77 -2.49 15.08
N LYS A 338 12.70 -3.01 15.90
CA LYS A 338 14.14 -2.77 15.78
C LYS A 338 14.87 -4.08 15.52
N ALA A 339 16.07 -3.99 14.97
CA ALA A 339 16.96 -5.15 14.83
C ALA A 339 17.29 -5.77 16.20
N PRO A 340 17.48 -7.08 16.26
CA PRO A 340 17.39 -8.06 15.17
C PRO A 340 15.91 -8.33 14.78
N PHE A 341 15.61 -8.13 13.49
CA PHE A 341 14.22 -8.11 13.01
C PHE A 341 13.56 -9.49 13.08
N ASP A 342 14.29 -10.58 12.91
CA ASP A 342 13.76 -11.94 13.04
C ASP A 342 13.10 -12.17 14.40
N ARG A 343 13.66 -11.61 15.48
CA ARG A 343 13.11 -11.66 16.84
C ARG A 343 11.93 -10.71 17.00
N SER A 344 12.06 -9.48 16.51
CA SER A 344 11.04 -8.44 16.62
C SER A 344 9.77 -8.80 15.85
N ILE A 345 9.91 -9.37 14.64
CA ILE A 345 8.79 -9.82 13.79
C ILE A 345 8.08 -11.02 14.44
N LYS A 346 8.82 -11.97 15.03
CA LYS A 346 8.23 -13.10 15.74
C LYS A 346 7.30 -12.67 16.89
N LYS A 347 7.65 -11.59 17.61
CA LYS A 347 6.83 -11.07 18.72
C LYS A 347 5.46 -10.57 18.27
N ILE A 348 5.36 -9.96 17.07
CA ILE A 348 4.07 -9.49 16.53
C ILE A 348 3.31 -10.56 15.76
N ARG A 349 3.88 -11.77 15.61
CA ARG A 349 3.26 -12.89 14.87
C ARG A 349 1.87 -13.26 15.38
N VAL A 350 1.55 -13.00 16.63
CA VAL A 350 0.21 -13.22 17.20
C VAL A 350 -0.83 -12.36 16.48
N LEU A 351 -0.47 -11.14 16.05
CA LEU A 351 -1.32 -10.26 15.26
C LEU A 351 -1.50 -10.75 13.82
N LEU A 352 -0.53 -11.53 13.31
CA LEU A 352 -0.52 -12.07 11.94
C LEU A 352 -1.36 -13.35 11.79
N ARG A 353 -1.79 -13.97 12.91
CA ARG A 353 -2.59 -15.21 12.93
C ARG A 353 -4.08 -14.97 13.21
N LYS A 354 -4.46 -13.75 13.55
CA LYS A 354 -5.85 -13.32 13.69
C LYS A 354 -6.39 -12.80 12.37
#